data_951ead4767aa68824178f166f2b43e6a
#
_entry.id   951ead4767aa68824178f166f2b43e6a
#
_cell.length_a   1.000
_cell.length_b   1.000
_cell.length_c   1.000
_cell.angle_alpha   90.00
_cell.angle_beta   90.00
_cell.angle_gamma   90.00
#
_symmetry.space_group_name_H-M   'P 1'
#
loop_
_entity.id
_entity.type
_entity.pdbx_description
1 polymer ?
#
loop_
_entity_poly.entity_id
_entity_poly.type
_entity_poly.pdbx_seq_one_letter_code
_entity_poly.pdbx_strand_id
1 'polypeptide(L)'
;MELVLVRHAEPEWVREGLSVDNPPLTDRGRDQARRLADRLAHEHFDAVMVSTMQRACQTAAPLLEVLGAEPRFENWLEELRMPDWTGTPSEEVDELFTRARARPIEDHWDGMAGGESFRAFHERITKGLEASLAPLGTFPTDDDTPLWEIDDEDARVLVVAHAGTNATIIGHMLGIQPLPWEWERFVMFHASFSVLRPMRIGQGWSFNLFKLGDAEHLPDQMRTR
;
A
#
# COMPACT_ATOMS: atom_id res chain seq x y z
N MET A 1 13.99 8.62 9.87
CA MET A 1 13.17 8.15 8.71
C MET A 1 11.80 7.67 9.18
N GLU A 2 10.71 8.35 8.81
CA GLU A 2 9.33 7.90 9.09
C GLU A 2 8.65 7.55 7.76
N LEU A 3 8.00 6.38 7.66
CA LEU A 3 7.19 6.03 6.50
C LEU A 3 5.70 6.15 6.88
N VAL A 4 4.97 6.93 6.10
CA VAL A 4 3.50 7.05 6.19
C VAL A 4 2.90 6.37 4.97
N LEU A 5 2.22 5.25 5.18
CA LEU A 5 1.66 4.39 4.13
C LEU A 5 0.14 4.59 4.05
N VAL A 6 -0.34 5.21 2.99
CA VAL A 6 -1.76 5.45 2.72
C VAL A 6 -2.31 4.36 1.82
N ARG A 7 -3.43 3.75 2.19
CA ARG A 7 -4.24 2.96 1.26
C ARG A 7 -5.15 3.88 0.46
N HIS A 8 -5.27 3.63 -0.85
CA HIS A 8 -6.23 4.36 -1.70
C HIS A 8 -7.65 4.38 -1.10
N ALA A 9 -8.42 5.41 -1.41
CA ALA A 9 -9.83 5.56 -1.06
C ALA A 9 -10.72 4.57 -1.84
N GLU A 10 -12.01 4.49 -1.50
CA GLU A 10 -12.96 3.52 -2.05
C GLU A 10 -13.07 3.60 -3.57
N PRO A 11 -12.74 2.51 -4.30
CA PRO A 11 -12.81 2.46 -5.75
C PRO A 11 -14.13 1.86 -6.25
N GLU A 12 -14.52 2.19 -7.47
CA GLU A 12 -15.71 1.67 -8.14
C GLU A 12 -15.42 0.34 -8.84
N TRP A 13 -15.22 -0.73 -8.03
CA TRP A 13 -14.89 -2.07 -8.56
C TRP A 13 -15.92 -2.65 -9.50
N VAL A 14 -17.18 -2.21 -9.37
CA VAL A 14 -18.31 -2.72 -10.16
C VAL A 14 -19.05 -1.55 -10.77
N ARG A 15 -19.24 -1.58 -12.09
CA ARG A 15 -20.06 -0.63 -12.84
C ARG A 15 -21.09 -1.39 -13.66
N GLU A 16 -22.38 -1.08 -13.46
CA GLU A 16 -23.50 -1.76 -14.15
C GLU A 16 -23.46 -3.31 -14.01
N GLY A 17 -23.01 -3.81 -12.84
CA GLY A 17 -22.89 -5.24 -12.55
C GLY A 17 -21.63 -5.91 -13.12
N LEU A 18 -20.77 -5.17 -13.81
CA LEU A 18 -19.54 -5.65 -14.42
C LEU A 18 -18.29 -5.19 -13.67
N SER A 19 -17.29 -6.04 -13.61
CA SER A 19 -15.99 -5.75 -12.98
C SER A 19 -15.19 -4.73 -13.77
N VAL A 20 -14.45 -3.87 -13.07
CA VAL A 20 -13.52 -2.87 -13.62
C VAL A 20 -12.13 -3.10 -13.04
N ASP A 21 -11.13 -3.37 -13.87
CA ASP A 21 -9.77 -3.72 -13.44
C ASP A 21 -9.01 -2.56 -12.77
N ASN A 22 -8.98 -1.40 -13.38
CA ASN A 22 -8.33 -0.20 -12.81
C ASN A 22 -9.36 0.92 -12.55
N PRO A 23 -10.26 0.75 -11.54
CA PRO A 23 -11.38 1.63 -11.33
C PRO A 23 -10.98 3.01 -10.80
N PRO A 24 -11.78 4.05 -11.13
CA PRO A 24 -11.74 5.34 -10.45
C PRO A 24 -12.30 5.20 -9.03
N LEU A 25 -12.21 6.28 -8.26
CA LEU A 25 -12.89 6.37 -6.97
C LEU A 25 -14.40 6.56 -7.13
N THR A 26 -15.16 5.98 -6.18
CA THR A 26 -16.58 6.33 -5.97
C THR A 26 -16.72 7.79 -5.48
N ASP A 27 -17.94 8.34 -5.41
CA ASP A 27 -18.19 9.64 -4.77
C ASP A 27 -17.76 9.61 -3.29
N ARG A 28 -18.06 8.51 -2.59
CA ARG A 28 -17.59 8.27 -1.21
C ARG A 28 -16.06 8.25 -1.16
N GLY A 29 -15.41 7.57 -2.09
CA GLY A 29 -13.95 7.52 -2.17
C GLY A 29 -13.33 8.90 -2.37
N ARG A 30 -13.93 9.76 -3.19
CA ARG A 30 -13.50 11.14 -3.34
C ARG A 30 -13.65 11.96 -2.05
N ASP A 31 -14.73 11.74 -1.28
CA ASP A 31 -14.89 12.36 0.04
C ASP A 31 -13.88 11.85 1.06
N GLN A 32 -13.60 10.55 1.07
CA GLN A 32 -12.55 9.96 1.89
C GLN A 32 -11.18 10.58 1.58
N ALA A 33 -10.83 10.74 0.31
CA ALA A 33 -9.56 11.33 -0.12
C ALA A 33 -9.41 12.79 0.33
N ARG A 34 -10.48 13.60 0.26
CA ARG A 34 -10.47 14.99 0.76
C ARG A 34 -10.25 15.04 2.27
N ARG A 35 -10.94 14.19 3.05
CA ARG A 35 -10.76 14.12 4.51
C ARG A 35 -9.37 13.66 4.93
N LEU A 36 -8.77 12.75 4.16
CA LEU A 36 -7.38 12.35 4.35
C LEU A 36 -6.44 13.54 4.08
N ALA A 37 -6.69 14.30 3.02
CA ALA A 37 -5.92 15.51 2.71
C ALA A 37 -6.00 16.53 3.84
N ASP A 38 -7.21 16.82 4.36
CA ASP A 38 -7.40 17.70 5.52
C ASP A 38 -6.65 17.21 6.76
N ARG A 39 -6.64 15.87 6.99
CA ARG A 39 -5.97 15.24 8.15
C ARG A 39 -4.45 15.40 8.09
N LEU A 40 -3.87 15.37 6.89
CA LEU A 40 -2.41 15.43 6.68
C LEU A 40 -1.94 16.82 6.20
N ALA A 41 -2.81 17.82 6.08
CA ALA A 41 -2.52 19.13 5.50
C ALA A 41 -1.37 19.91 6.17
N HIS A 42 -1.08 19.61 7.45
CA HIS A 42 -0.04 20.29 8.24
C HIS A 42 1.21 19.43 8.44
N GLU A 43 1.25 18.27 7.79
CA GLU A 43 2.42 17.39 7.81
C GLU A 43 3.42 17.81 6.73
N HIS A 44 4.68 17.50 6.96
CA HIS A 44 5.73 17.68 5.96
C HIS A 44 6.29 16.32 5.54
N PHE A 45 6.59 16.18 4.27
CA PHE A 45 7.23 14.97 3.71
C PHE A 45 8.36 15.38 2.76
N ASP A 46 9.52 14.75 2.92
CA ASP A 46 10.70 14.97 2.06
C ASP A 46 10.57 14.26 0.72
N ALA A 47 9.77 13.19 0.68
CA ALA A 47 9.43 12.49 -0.56
C ALA A 47 7.99 11.99 -0.53
N VAL A 48 7.32 12.05 -1.70
CA VAL A 48 5.98 11.52 -1.92
C VAL A 48 6.02 10.54 -3.08
N MET A 49 5.61 9.30 -2.85
CA MET A 49 5.55 8.23 -3.84
C MET A 49 4.10 7.78 -4.02
N VAL A 50 3.65 7.66 -5.25
CA VAL A 50 2.27 7.32 -5.59
C VAL A 50 2.23 6.19 -6.59
N SER A 51 1.41 5.16 -6.33
CA SER A 51 1.12 4.12 -7.29
C SER A 51 0.48 4.70 -8.56
N THR A 52 0.84 4.17 -9.72
CA THR A 52 0.30 4.57 -11.03
C THR A 52 -1.15 4.17 -11.27
N MET A 53 -1.74 3.34 -10.40
CA MET A 53 -3.14 2.94 -10.54
C MET A 53 -4.10 4.11 -10.26
N GLN A 54 -5.16 4.23 -11.07
CA GLN A 54 -6.08 5.36 -11.10
C GLN A 54 -6.64 5.73 -9.71
N ARG A 55 -7.06 4.74 -8.92
CA ARG A 55 -7.58 4.94 -7.56
C ARG A 55 -6.56 5.54 -6.59
N ALA A 56 -5.28 5.17 -6.72
CA ALA A 56 -4.21 5.75 -5.91
C ALA A 56 -3.88 7.17 -6.35
N CYS A 57 -3.79 7.44 -7.66
CA CYS A 57 -3.60 8.78 -8.20
C CYS A 57 -4.72 9.74 -7.76
N GLN A 58 -5.99 9.30 -7.84
CA GLN A 58 -7.13 10.11 -7.43
C GLN A 58 -7.20 10.34 -5.92
N THR A 59 -6.70 9.38 -5.11
CA THR A 59 -6.58 9.55 -3.66
C THR A 59 -5.49 10.57 -3.32
N ALA A 60 -4.37 10.52 -4.03
CA ALA A 60 -3.24 11.41 -3.81
C ALA A 60 -3.53 12.87 -4.25
N ALA A 61 -4.34 13.08 -5.29
CA ALA A 61 -4.53 14.40 -5.89
C ALA A 61 -4.87 15.52 -4.88
N PRO A 62 -5.92 15.42 -4.03
CA PRO A 62 -6.22 16.47 -3.04
C PRO A 62 -5.12 16.58 -1.96
N LEU A 63 -4.42 15.50 -1.64
CA LEU A 63 -3.34 15.49 -0.67
C LEU A 63 -2.11 16.24 -1.21
N LEU A 64 -1.74 16.01 -2.46
CA LEU A 64 -0.64 16.72 -3.13
C LEU A 64 -0.91 18.22 -3.23
N GLU A 65 -2.17 18.61 -3.50
CA GLU A 65 -2.59 20.01 -3.56
C GLU A 65 -2.35 20.72 -2.21
N VAL A 66 -2.82 20.14 -1.09
CA VAL A 66 -2.68 20.78 0.23
C VAL A 66 -1.25 20.75 0.75
N LEU A 67 -0.44 19.74 0.38
CA LEU A 67 0.96 19.63 0.76
C LEU A 67 1.88 20.48 -0.12
N GLY A 68 1.43 20.89 -1.31
CA GLY A 68 2.28 21.54 -2.31
C GLY A 68 3.46 20.66 -2.75
N ALA A 69 3.27 19.34 -2.75
CA ALA A 69 4.32 18.35 -2.97
C ALA A 69 4.30 17.80 -4.41
N GLU A 70 5.49 17.58 -4.97
CA GLU A 70 5.66 16.92 -6.28
C GLU A 70 5.84 15.41 -6.07
N PRO A 71 4.94 14.57 -6.61
CA PRO A 71 5.02 13.13 -6.41
C PRO A 71 5.98 12.46 -7.39
N ARG A 72 6.57 11.34 -6.97
CA ARG A 72 7.12 10.33 -7.88
C ARG A 72 6.05 9.25 -8.10
N PHE A 73 5.64 9.05 -9.36
CA PHE A 73 4.75 7.96 -9.74
C PHE A 73 5.55 6.69 -9.99
N GLU A 74 5.22 5.64 -9.24
CA GLU A 74 6.02 4.43 -9.17
C GLU A 74 5.21 3.18 -9.53
N ASN A 75 5.56 2.50 -10.62
CA ASN A 75 4.89 1.28 -11.08
C ASN A 75 5.09 0.10 -10.10
N TRP A 76 6.19 0.11 -9.34
CA TRP A 76 6.43 -0.92 -8.35
C TRP A 76 5.43 -0.86 -7.18
N LEU A 77 4.75 0.27 -6.96
CA LEU A 77 3.70 0.46 -5.96
C LEU A 77 2.32 -0.07 -6.37
N GLU A 78 2.14 -0.56 -7.62
CA GLU A 78 0.87 -1.16 -8.03
C GLU A 78 0.50 -2.35 -7.16
N GLU A 79 -0.81 -2.60 -6.99
CA GLU A 79 -1.34 -3.76 -6.28
C GLU A 79 -0.98 -5.06 -7.00
N LEU A 80 -1.13 -6.19 -6.32
CA LEU A 80 -1.03 -7.51 -6.94
C LEU A 80 -1.87 -7.53 -8.22
N ARG A 81 -1.21 -7.78 -9.34
CA ARG A 81 -1.85 -7.77 -10.66
C ARG A 81 -2.68 -9.03 -10.84
N MET A 82 -4.00 -8.84 -10.79
CA MET A 82 -4.95 -9.90 -11.04
C MET A 82 -5.09 -10.13 -12.56
N PRO A 83 -5.63 -11.28 -13.01
CA PRO A 83 -6.06 -11.42 -14.39
C PRO A 83 -7.04 -10.30 -14.78
N ASP A 84 -7.01 -9.86 -16.03
CA ASP A 84 -7.97 -8.84 -16.51
C ASP A 84 -9.39 -9.45 -16.58
N TRP A 85 -10.23 -9.00 -15.67
CA TRP A 85 -11.64 -9.37 -15.60
C TRP A 85 -12.58 -8.24 -16.01
N THR A 86 -12.08 -7.21 -16.68
CA THR A 86 -12.90 -6.10 -17.16
C THR A 86 -14.06 -6.61 -17.99
N GLY A 87 -15.29 -6.21 -17.61
CA GLY A 87 -16.53 -6.63 -18.27
C GLY A 87 -17.04 -8.02 -17.88
N THR A 88 -16.38 -8.72 -16.95
CA THR A 88 -16.91 -9.96 -16.36
C THR A 88 -17.97 -9.59 -15.30
N PRO A 89 -19.11 -10.34 -15.21
CA PRO A 89 -20.08 -10.17 -14.14
C PRO A 89 -19.41 -10.24 -12.76
N SER A 90 -19.74 -9.31 -11.86
CA SER A 90 -19.13 -9.23 -10.54
C SER A 90 -19.32 -10.50 -9.71
N GLU A 91 -20.48 -11.16 -9.84
CA GLU A 91 -20.77 -12.44 -9.18
C GLU A 91 -19.80 -13.56 -9.62
N GLU A 92 -19.44 -13.60 -10.91
CA GLU A 92 -18.47 -14.57 -11.44
C GLU A 92 -17.06 -14.30 -10.87
N VAL A 93 -16.67 -13.03 -10.76
CA VAL A 93 -15.39 -12.63 -10.15
C VAL A 93 -15.34 -13.03 -8.67
N ASP A 94 -16.43 -12.84 -7.92
CA ASP A 94 -16.54 -13.25 -6.52
C ASP A 94 -16.39 -14.78 -6.37
N GLU A 95 -16.96 -15.57 -7.29
CA GLU A 95 -16.75 -17.02 -7.33
C GLU A 95 -15.29 -17.40 -7.63
N LEU A 96 -14.61 -16.67 -8.52
CA LEU A 96 -13.19 -16.89 -8.81
C LEU A 96 -12.33 -16.65 -7.56
N PHE A 97 -12.57 -15.57 -6.82
CA PHE A 97 -11.89 -15.29 -5.54
C PHE A 97 -12.19 -16.38 -4.49
N THR A 98 -13.44 -16.82 -4.38
CA THR A 98 -13.82 -17.88 -3.45
C THR A 98 -13.08 -19.19 -3.75
N ARG A 99 -13.02 -19.59 -5.01
CA ARG A 99 -12.25 -20.76 -5.46
C ARG A 99 -10.75 -20.59 -5.21
N ALA A 100 -10.21 -19.41 -5.47
CA ALA A 100 -8.79 -19.10 -5.22
C ALA A 100 -8.41 -19.24 -3.74
N ARG A 101 -9.27 -18.75 -2.83
CA ARG A 101 -9.06 -18.87 -1.38
C ARG A 101 -9.11 -20.32 -0.87
N ALA A 102 -9.89 -21.19 -1.52
CA ALA A 102 -10.03 -22.59 -1.14
C ALA A 102 -8.91 -23.51 -1.65
N ARG A 103 -7.93 -22.98 -2.41
CA ARG A 103 -6.79 -23.77 -2.91
C ARG A 103 -5.90 -24.25 -1.76
N PRO A 104 -5.06 -25.30 -1.97
CA PRO A 104 -3.98 -25.65 -1.07
C PRO A 104 -3.08 -24.43 -0.75
N ILE A 105 -2.56 -24.38 0.48
CA ILE A 105 -1.80 -23.22 0.96
C ILE A 105 -0.54 -22.98 0.11
N GLU A 106 0.12 -24.05 -0.32
CA GLU A 106 1.29 -24.02 -1.18
C GLU A 106 1.05 -23.33 -2.54
N ASP A 107 -0.17 -23.45 -3.09
CA ASP A 107 -0.54 -22.89 -4.38
C ASP A 107 -0.81 -21.37 -4.32
N HIS A 108 -1.00 -20.81 -3.12
CA HIS A 108 -1.24 -19.35 -2.98
C HIS A 108 -0.04 -18.53 -3.42
N TRP A 109 1.18 -19.06 -3.31
CA TRP A 109 2.39 -18.37 -3.73
C TRP A 109 2.44 -18.11 -5.24
N ASP A 110 1.79 -18.94 -6.03
CA ASP A 110 1.82 -18.88 -7.49
C ASP A 110 0.77 -17.91 -8.07
N GLY A 111 -0.06 -17.32 -7.19
CA GLY A 111 -1.11 -16.38 -7.60
C GLY A 111 -2.25 -17.04 -8.38
N MET A 112 -2.93 -16.28 -9.23
CA MET A 112 -3.99 -16.76 -10.11
C MET A 112 -3.49 -16.86 -11.53
N ALA A 113 -3.95 -17.86 -12.28
CA ALA A 113 -3.57 -18.05 -13.69
C ALA A 113 -3.88 -16.80 -14.53
N GLY A 114 -2.87 -16.25 -15.20
CA GLY A 114 -2.96 -15.01 -15.97
C GLY A 114 -2.71 -13.73 -15.16
N GLY A 115 -2.52 -13.82 -13.84
CA GLY A 115 -2.14 -12.73 -12.96
C GLY A 115 -0.67 -12.82 -12.50
N GLU A 116 -0.29 -11.94 -11.59
CA GLU A 116 1.04 -11.93 -10.95
C GLU A 116 1.10 -12.98 -9.83
N SER A 117 2.21 -13.69 -9.70
CA SER A 117 2.44 -14.54 -8.53
C SER A 117 2.74 -13.69 -7.30
N PHE A 118 2.39 -14.18 -6.11
CA PHE A 118 2.74 -13.45 -4.88
C PHE A 118 4.27 -13.33 -4.69
N ARG A 119 5.05 -14.31 -5.18
CA ARG A 119 6.52 -14.24 -5.16
C ARG A 119 7.05 -13.06 -5.97
N ALA A 120 6.54 -12.89 -7.21
CA ALA A 120 6.94 -11.78 -8.09
C ALA A 120 6.46 -10.43 -7.52
N PHE A 121 5.23 -10.38 -6.99
CA PHE A 121 4.68 -9.22 -6.31
C PHE A 121 5.56 -8.80 -5.12
N HIS A 122 5.86 -9.71 -4.21
CA HIS A 122 6.68 -9.44 -3.03
C HIS A 122 8.07 -8.93 -3.44
N GLU A 123 8.72 -9.60 -4.39
CA GLU A 123 10.03 -9.18 -4.92
C GLU A 123 9.99 -7.78 -5.54
N ARG A 124 8.94 -7.48 -6.32
CA ARG A 124 8.75 -6.17 -6.96
C ARG A 124 8.60 -5.06 -5.91
N ILE A 125 7.78 -5.30 -4.88
CA ILE A 125 7.53 -4.32 -3.82
C ILE A 125 8.80 -4.08 -2.99
N THR A 126 9.46 -5.14 -2.51
CA THR A 126 10.62 -5.00 -1.64
C THR A 126 11.81 -4.36 -2.35
N LYS A 127 12.15 -4.81 -3.57
CA LYS A 127 13.20 -4.20 -4.36
C LYS A 127 12.91 -2.76 -4.77
N GLY A 128 11.65 -2.46 -5.12
CA GLY A 128 11.22 -1.10 -5.45
C GLY A 128 11.32 -0.16 -4.25
N LEU A 129 10.92 -0.62 -3.07
CA LEU A 129 11.07 0.12 -1.82
C LEU A 129 12.53 0.44 -1.52
N GLU A 130 13.40 -0.59 -1.48
CA GLU A 130 14.82 -0.43 -1.20
C GLU A 130 15.49 0.54 -2.18
N ALA A 131 15.25 0.36 -3.49
CA ALA A 131 15.78 1.25 -4.52
C ALA A 131 15.29 2.71 -4.38
N SER A 132 14.07 2.90 -3.86
CA SER A 132 13.48 4.23 -3.66
C SER A 132 13.95 4.90 -2.37
N LEU A 133 14.27 4.13 -1.34
CA LEU A 133 14.77 4.63 -0.06
C LEU A 133 16.30 4.86 -0.07
N ALA A 134 17.06 4.11 -0.86
CA ALA A 134 18.52 4.23 -0.93
C ALA A 134 19.02 5.66 -1.23
N PRO A 135 18.44 6.43 -2.18
CA PRO A 135 18.82 7.83 -2.39
C PRO A 135 18.52 8.77 -1.21
N LEU A 136 17.69 8.31 -0.27
CA LEU A 136 17.37 9.00 0.99
C LEU A 136 18.21 8.48 2.16
N GLY A 137 19.30 7.74 1.87
CA GLY A 137 20.21 7.22 2.88
C GLY A 137 19.61 6.12 3.76
N THR A 138 18.65 5.34 3.23
CA THR A 138 18.02 4.24 3.99
C THR A 138 18.08 2.96 3.19
N PHE A 139 18.75 1.93 3.72
CA PHE A 139 18.95 0.64 3.07
C PHE A 139 19.12 -0.49 4.09
N PRO A 140 18.78 -1.75 3.73
CA PRO A 140 18.97 -2.87 4.63
C PRO A 140 20.47 -3.08 4.93
N THR A 141 20.78 -3.59 6.13
CA THR A 141 22.14 -4.02 6.47
C THR A 141 22.55 -5.25 5.67
N ASP A 142 23.87 -5.44 5.44
CA ASP A 142 24.41 -6.58 4.69
C ASP A 142 24.39 -7.91 5.48
N ASP A 143 23.92 -7.90 6.72
CA ASP A 143 23.87 -9.11 7.57
C ASP A 143 22.47 -9.78 7.55
N ASP A 144 22.38 -10.98 8.14
CA ASP A 144 21.12 -11.75 8.21
C ASP A 144 20.11 -11.17 9.21
N THR A 145 20.39 -10.02 9.82
CA THR A 145 19.45 -9.36 10.74
C THR A 145 18.54 -8.39 9.98
N PRO A 146 17.25 -8.29 10.32
CA PRO A 146 16.32 -7.37 9.67
C PRO A 146 16.52 -5.94 10.20
N LEU A 147 17.75 -5.41 10.07
CA LEU A 147 18.11 -4.06 10.45
C LEU A 147 18.34 -3.18 9.22
N TRP A 148 18.34 -1.90 9.43
CA TRP A 148 18.49 -0.87 8.41
C TRP A 148 19.62 0.09 8.78
N GLU A 149 20.29 0.59 7.80
CA GLU A 149 21.13 1.80 7.91
C GLU A 149 20.28 3.01 7.54
N ILE A 150 20.38 4.09 8.33
CA ILE A 150 19.61 5.33 8.13
C ILE A 150 20.53 6.51 8.37
N ASP A 151 20.76 7.31 7.33
CA ASP A 151 21.61 8.52 7.38
C ASP A 151 20.84 9.70 8.00
N ASP A 152 19.55 9.83 7.68
CA ASP A 152 18.66 10.89 8.19
C ASP A 152 17.44 10.25 8.91
N GLU A 153 17.49 10.28 10.24
CA GLU A 153 16.41 9.72 11.07
C GLU A 153 15.14 10.60 11.07
N ASP A 154 15.25 11.87 10.72
CA ASP A 154 14.16 12.84 10.68
C ASP A 154 13.43 12.86 9.33
N ALA A 155 14.01 12.27 8.28
CA ALA A 155 13.39 12.20 6.96
C ALA A 155 12.01 11.52 7.01
N ARG A 156 11.06 12.05 6.24
CA ARG A 156 9.68 11.57 6.20
C ARG A 156 9.23 11.26 4.78
N VAL A 157 8.73 10.05 4.56
CA VAL A 157 8.29 9.56 3.25
C VAL A 157 6.79 9.22 3.30
N LEU A 158 6.04 9.78 2.36
CA LEU A 158 4.64 9.44 2.14
C LEU A 158 4.52 8.49 0.96
N VAL A 159 3.79 7.40 1.15
CA VAL A 159 3.46 6.43 0.09
C VAL A 159 1.95 6.32 -0.04
N VAL A 160 1.42 6.51 -1.25
CA VAL A 160 -0.01 6.30 -1.54
C VAL A 160 -0.15 5.09 -2.45
N ALA A 161 -0.64 4.00 -1.91
CA ALA A 161 -0.69 2.70 -2.59
C ALA A 161 -1.93 1.87 -2.20
N HIS A 162 -1.76 0.58 -1.97
CA HIS A 162 -2.83 -0.40 -1.86
C HIS A 162 -2.69 -1.24 -0.59
N ALA A 163 -3.71 -2.06 -0.29
CA ALA A 163 -3.70 -2.89 0.91
C ALA A 163 -2.58 -3.94 0.90
N GLY A 164 -2.46 -4.70 -0.20
CA GLY A 164 -1.41 -5.71 -0.34
C GLY A 164 -0.02 -5.11 -0.43
N THR A 165 0.15 -4.05 -1.21
CA THR A 165 1.40 -3.30 -1.34
C THR A 165 1.87 -2.77 0.02
N ASN A 166 1.01 -2.07 0.75
CA ASN A 166 1.36 -1.51 2.06
C ASN A 166 1.62 -2.61 3.10
N ALA A 167 0.86 -3.71 3.07
CA ALA A 167 1.08 -4.86 3.94
C ALA A 167 2.46 -5.50 3.70
N THR A 168 2.85 -5.65 2.44
CA THR A 168 4.17 -6.17 2.06
C THR A 168 5.30 -5.23 2.50
N ILE A 169 5.13 -3.91 2.33
CA ILE A 169 6.08 -2.91 2.85
C ILE A 169 6.21 -3.04 4.37
N ILE A 170 5.10 -3.10 5.10
CA ILE A 170 5.11 -3.26 6.56
C ILE A 170 5.85 -4.53 6.96
N GLY A 171 5.51 -5.67 6.36
CA GLY A 171 6.15 -6.95 6.65
C GLY A 171 7.66 -6.91 6.42
N HIS A 172 8.10 -6.34 5.29
CA HIS A 172 9.50 -6.21 4.93
C HIS A 172 10.27 -5.30 5.91
N MET A 173 9.75 -4.11 6.21
CA MET A 173 10.38 -3.16 7.14
C MET A 173 10.49 -3.70 8.57
N LEU A 174 9.57 -4.58 8.98
CA LEU A 174 9.57 -5.23 10.31
C LEU A 174 10.37 -6.55 10.33
N GLY A 175 10.94 -7.01 9.21
CA GLY A 175 11.62 -8.30 9.12
C GLY A 175 10.71 -9.50 9.33
N ILE A 176 9.42 -9.37 9.01
CA ILE A 176 8.43 -10.44 9.15
C ILE A 176 8.48 -11.32 7.91
N GLN A 177 8.53 -12.64 8.13
CA GLN A 177 8.53 -13.60 7.03
C GLN A 177 7.25 -13.47 6.19
N PRO A 178 7.36 -13.31 4.85
CA PRO A 178 6.22 -13.06 3.98
C PRO A 178 5.27 -14.25 3.90
N LEU A 179 3.98 -13.95 3.72
CA LEU A 179 2.92 -14.90 3.44
C LEU A 179 2.07 -14.39 2.28
N PRO A 180 1.52 -15.28 1.42
CA PRO A 180 0.76 -14.87 0.24
C PRO A 180 -0.65 -14.31 0.56
N TRP A 181 -0.90 -13.88 1.78
CA TRP A 181 -2.11 -13.19 2.26
C TRP A 181 -1.76 -12.09 3.29
N GLU A 182 -0.66 -11.36 3.10
CA GLU A 182 -0.19 -10.30 4.00
C GLU A 182 -1.28 -9.27 4.35
N TRP A 183 -2.13 -8.90 3.39
CA TRP A 183 -3.23 -7.94 3.61
C TRP A 183 -4.29 -8.40 4.62
N GLU A 184 -4.39 -9.67 4.93
CA GLU A 184 -5.26 -10.19 6.00
C GLU A 184 -4.63 -10.02 7.39
N ARG A 185 -3.31 -9.85 7.44
CA ARG A 185 -2.56 -9.64 8.69
C ARG A 185 -2.52 -8.17 9.10
N PHE A 186 -2.47 -7.26 8.13
CA PHE A 186 -2.38 -5.82 8.33
C PHE A 186 -3.62 -5.14 7.76
N VAL A 187 -4.70 -5.13 8.55
CA VAL A 187 -5.98 -4.59 8.10
C VAL A 187 -5.94 -3.06 8.01
N MET A 188 -6.21 -2.55 6.81
CA MET A 188 -6.29 -1.13 6.53
C MET A 188 -7.62 -0.80 5.85
N PHE A 189 -8.32 0.25 6.31
CA PHE A 189 -9.51 0.78 5.65
C PHE A 189 -9.14 1.62 4.42
N HIS A 190 -10.10 1.86 3.52
CA HIS A 190 -9.92 2.83 2.43
C HIS A 190 -9.59 4.21 3.00
N ALA A 191 -8.63 4.91 2.38
CA ALA A 191 -8.10 6.20 2.82
C ALA A 191 -7.56 6.22 4.26
N SER A 192 -7.25 5.06 4.86
CA SER A 192 -6.52 5.00 6.11
C SER A 192 -5.02 5.12 5.88
N PHE A 193 -4.27 5.44 6.93
CA PHE A 193 -2.82 5.45 6.88
C PHE A 193 -2.19 4.66 8.03
N SER A 194 -1.00 4.12 7.76
CA SER A 194 -0.16 3.42 8.73
C SER A 194 1.16 4.17 8.87
N VAL A 195 1.82 4.08 10.03
CA VAL A 195 3.06 4.79 10.30
C VAL A 195 4.11 3.82 10.83
N LEU A 196 5.24 3.77 10.16
CA LEU A 196 6.44 3.07 10.58
C LEU A 196 7.49 4.09 11.04
N ARG A 197 8.10 3.83 12.20
CA ARG A 197 9.16 4.68 12.79
C ARG A 197 10.39 3.89 13.09
N PRO A 198 11.59 4.46 12.86
CA PRO A 198 12.83 3.80 13.19
C PRO A 198 13.07 3.81 14.70
N MET A 199 13.73 2.79 15.16
CA MET A 199 14.22 2.66 16.54
C MET A 199 15.65 2.12 16.49
N ARG A 200 16.59 2.81 17.13
CA ARG A 200 17.99 2.39 17.11
C ARG A 200 18.20 1.11 17.91
N ILE A 201 18.83 0.12 17.28
CA ILE A 201 19.22 -1.15 17.89
C ILE A 201 20.68 -1.42 17.58
N GLY A 202 21.54 -1.38 18.60
CA GLY A 202 22.97 -1.55 18.41
C GLY A 202 23.59 -0.54 17.43
N GLN A 203 24.12 -1.00 16.33
CA GLN A 203 24.71 -0.15 15.30
C GLN A 203 23.75 0.17 14.15
N GLY A 204 22.59 -0.51 14.08
CA GLY A 204 21.59 -0.33 13.03
C GLY A 204 20.27 0.20 13.56
N TRP A 205 19.25 0.18 12.71
CA TRP A 205 17.89 0.61 13.00
C TRP A 205 16.90 -0.52 12.74
N SER A 206 15.96 -0.72 13.65
CA SER A 206 14.76 -1.51 13.41
C SER A 206 13.58 -0.58 13.22
N PHE A 207 12.53 -1.02 12.52
CA PHE A 207 11.28 -0.27 12.44
C PHE A 207 10.25 -0.82 13.42
N ASN A 208 9.40 0.05 13.94
CA ASN A 208 8.20 -0.32 14.66
C ASN A 208 6.95 0.17 13.91
N LEU A 209 5.89 -0.60 13.98
CA LEU A 209 4.57 -0.20 13.46
C LEU A 209 3.89 0.67 14.52
N PHE A 210 4.06 1.98 14.40
CA PHE A 210 3.54 2.96 15.37
C PHE A 210 2.02 3.13 15.26
N LYS A 211 1.49 3.06 14.02
CA LYS A 211 0.05 3.06 13.72
C LYS A 211 -0.25 2.09 12.60
N LEU A 212 -1.39 1.42 12.69
CA LEU A 212 -1.92 0.57 11.63
C LEU A 212 -3.34 1.00 11.26
N GLY A 213 -3.55 1.35 9.99
CA GLY A 213 -4.88 1.60 9.44
C GLY A 213 -5.66 2.71 10.14
N ASP A 214 -4.99 3.78 10.61
CA ASP A 214 -5.64 4.94 11.23
C ASP A 214 -6.63 5.58 10.25
N ALA A 215 -7.91 5.56 10.63
CA ALA A 215 -9.03 6.11 9.89
C ALA A 215 -9.88 7.04 10.76
N GLU A 216 -9.32 7.64 11.82
CA GLU A 216 -10.06 8.49 12.77
C GLU A 216 -10.62 9.76 12.11
N HIS A 217 -10.00 10.22 11.03
CA HIS A 217 -10.51 11.34 10.20
C HIS A 217 -11.78 11.02 9.41
N LEU A 218 -12.15 9.73 9.34
CA LEU A 218 -13.36 9.26 8.67
C LEU A 218 -14.46 8.95 9.69
N PRO A 219 -15.70 9.48 9.52
CA PRO A 219 -16.85 8.99 10.25
C PRO A 219 -17.06 7.48 10.06
N ASP A 220 -17.62 6.80 11.05
CA ASP A 220 -17.76 5.32 11.03
C ASP A 220 -18.45 4.79 9.77
N GLN A 221 -19.52 5.46 9.30
CA GLN A 221 -20.24 5.09 8.08
C GLN A 221 -19.42 5.28 6.79
N MET A 222 -18.29 5.94 6.85
CA MET A 222 -17.36 6.13 5.73
C MET A 222 -16.15 5.19 5.79
N ARG A 223 -15.99 4.40 6.86
CA ARG A 223 -14.89 3.44 6.99
C ARG A 223 -15.23 2.17 6.23
N THR A 224 -14.86 2.10 4.95
CA THR A 224 -15.04 0.93 4.07
C THR A 224 -13.74 0.14 3.94
N ARG A 225 -13.86 -1.15 3.51
CA ARG A 225 -12.71 -2.07 3.41
C ARG A 225 -12.61 -2.71 2.03
#